data_eec44985ed3b224d3b32a0a49a2ec33c
#
_entry.id   eec44985ed3b224d3b32a0a49a2ec33c
#
_cell.length_a   1.000
_cell.length_b   1.000
_cell.length_c   1.000
_cell.angle_alpha   90.00
_cell.angle_beta   90.00
_cell.angle_gamma   90.00
#
_symmetry.space_group_name_H-M   'P 1'
#
loop_
_entity.id
_entity.type
_entity.pdbx_description
1 polymer ?
#
loop_
_entity_poly.entity_id
_entity_poly.type
_entity_poly.pdbx_seq_one_letter_code
_entity_poly.pdbx_strand_id
1 'polypeptide(L)'
;NFKIDENEIVGLLGPNGCGKTTTIGMILGLLKPSNGQVLINGKNIETNKISLLHKMNFISPYVELPKKLKVKQNLIVYGKLYNVENLENRINYLSEKLRLSDLLEKITGELSSGQKNRVSLAKALINDPKVLLLDEPTASLDPETGDFVRTFLENYKKERKISVLLASHNMDEVK
;
A
#
# COMPACT_ATOMS: atom_id res chain seq x y z
N ASN A 1 -5.56 20.80 -7.96
CA ASN A 1 -4.19 20.33 -8.24
C ASN A 1 -3.43 20.16 -6.93
N PHE A 2 -2.66 19.09 -6.79
CA PHE A 2 -1.73 18.89 -5.67
C PHE A 2 -0.46 18.21 -6.20
N LYS A 3 0.59 18.25 -5.40
CA LYS A 3 1.88 17.62 -5.64
C LYS A 3 2.30 16.88 -4.38
N ILE A 4 3.02 15.80 -4.55
CA ILE A 4 3.70 15.06 -3.47
C ILE A 4 5.18 15.07 -3.83
N ASP A 5 5.99 15.58 -2.93
CA ASP A 5 7.43 15.58 -3.10
C ASP A 5 8.04 14.22 -2.73
N GLU A 6 9.30 14.00 -3.13
CA GLU A 6 10.00 12.78 -2.76
C GLU A 6 10.13 12.66 -1.23
N ASN A 7 9.92 11.45 -0.72
CA ASN A 7 10.02 11.17 0.70
C ASN A 7 9.00 11.96 1.56
N GLU A 8 7.83 12.26 1.03
CA GLU A 8 6.75 12.97 1.70
C GLU A 8 5.57 12.03 1.99
N ILE A 9 4.84 12.29 3.09
CA ILE A 9 3.52 11.71 3.34
C ILE A 9 2.51 12.84 3.19
N VAL A 10 1.55 12.65 2.30
CA VAL A 10 0.45 13.60 2.08
C VAL A 10 -0.88 12.93 2.41
N GLY A 11 -1.67 13.58 3.23
CA GLY A 11 -3.02 13.15 3.58
C GLY A 11 -4.07 13.74 2.64
N LEU A 12 -4.87 12.87 2.02
CA LEU A 12 -6.07 13.25 1.28
C LEU A 12 -7.29 13.04 2.20
N LEU A 13 -7.68 14.10 2.89
CA LEU A 13 -8.75 14.06 3.87
C LEU A 13 -10.09 14.45 3.27
N GLY A 14 -11.15 13.80 3.73
CA GLY A 14 -12.51 14.17 3.34
C GLY A 14 -13.54 13.09 3.67
N PRO A 15 -14.85 13.43 3.71
CA PRO A 15 -15.90 12.48 3.97
C PRO A 15 -16.00 11.40 2.89
N ASN A 16 -16.76 10.35 3.18
CA ASN A 16 -17.04 9.32 2.19
C ASN A 16 -17.77 9.94 0.98
N GLY A 17 -17.39 9.50 -0.22
CA GLY A 17 -17.95 10.02 -1.48
C GLY A 17 -17.30 11.32 -2.02
N CYS A 18 -16.35 11.95 -1.31
CA CYS A 18 -15.69 13.17 -1.80
C CYS A 18 -14.66 12.95 -2.92
N GLY A 19 -14.46 11.72 -3.37
CA GLY A 19 -13.59 11.42 -4.50
C GLY A 19 -12.19 10.92 -4.17
N LYS A 20 -11.88 10.56 -2.90
CA LYS A 20 -10.57 10.04 -2.49
C LYS A 20 -10.15 8.81 -3.30
N THR A 21 -10.96 7.76 -3.30
CA THR A 21 -10.72 6.53 -4.05
C THR A 21 -10.68 6.77 -5.57
N THR A 22 -11.51 7.71 -6.08
CA THR A 22 -11.45 8.13 -7.49
C THR A 22 -10.10 8.77 -7.82
N THR A 23 -9.58 9.61 -6.95
CA THR A 23 -8.26 10.23 -7.12
C THR A 23 -7.15 9.18 -7.13
N ILE A 24 -7.18 8.21 -6.20
CA ILE A 24 -6.25 7.08 -6.20
C ILE A 24 -6.37 6.28 -7.50
N GLY A 25 -7.61 6.02 -7.98
CA GLY A 25 -7.85 5.33 -9.26
C GLY A 25 -7.24 6.07 -10.46
N MET A 26 -7.28 7.40 -10.47
CA MET A 26 -6.61 8.21 -11.51
C MET A 26 -5.07 8.12 -11.40
N ILE A 27 -4.52 8.15 -10.20
CA ILE A 27 -3.07 8.02 -9.96
C ILE A 27 -2.58 6.64 -10.40
N LEU A 28 -3.36 5.58 -10.20
CA LEU A 28 -3.07 4.22 -10.67
C LEU A 28 -3.31 4.03 -12.19
N GLY A 29 -3.81 5.06 -12.88
CA GLY A 29 -4.18 4.96 -14.30
C GLY A 29 -5.32 3.97 -14.57
N LEU A 30 -6.16 3.69 -13.57
CA LEU A 30 -7.39 2.90 -13.71
C LEU A 30 -8.55 3.75 -14.23
N LEU A 31 -8.54 5.04 -13.91
CA LEU A 31 -9.50 6.03 -14.35
C LEU A 31 -8.76 7.16 -15.09
N LYS A 32 -9.37 7.65 -16.15
CA LYS A 32 -8.85 8.80 -16.89
C LYS A 32 -9.42 10.10 -16.29
N PRO A 33 -8.60 11.11 -15.98
CA PRO A 33 -9.12 12.40 -15.54
C PRO A 33 -9.87 13.10 -16.67
N SER A 34 -10.98 13.77 -16.35
CA SER A 34 -11.74 14.56 -17.33
C SER A 34 -10.93 15.73 -17.87
N ASN A 35 -10.06 16.32 -17.05
CA ASN A 35 -9.14 17.40 -17.42
C ASN A 35 -7.84 17.25 -16.63
N GLY A 36 -6.73 17.74 -17.19
CA GLY A 36 -5.42 17.68 -16.57
C GLY A 36 -4.70 16.36 -16.84
N GLN A 37 -3.70 16.07 -16.05
CA GLN A 37 -2.86 14.87 -16.20
C GLN A 37 -2.29 14.43 -14.85
N VAL A 38 -1.91 13.16 -14.75
CA VAL A 38 -1.21 12.60 -13.61
C VAL A 38 0.24 12.31 -14.00
N LEU A 39 1.15 12.94 -13.27
CA LEU A 39 2.60 12.76 -13.46
C LEU A 39 3.19 12.03 -12.25
N ILE A 40 3.95 10.97 -12.49
CA ILE A 40 4.74 10.26 -11.49
C ILE A 40 6.20 10.36 -11.89
N ASN A 41 7.02 11.01 -11.04
CA ASN A 41 8.41 11.31 -11.36
C ASN A 41 8.58 11.96 -12.74
N GLY A 42 7.73 12.94 -13.06
CA GLY A 42 7.72 13.68 -14.33
C GLY A 42 7.18 12.92 -15.53
N LYS A 43 6.79 11.64 -15.38
CA LYS A 43 6.25 10.81 -16.47
C LYS A 43 4.74 10.69 -16.36
N ASN A 44 4.04 10.87 -17.47
CA ASN A 44 2.59 10.73 -17.53
C ASN A 44 2.19 9.26 -17.36
N ILE A 45 1.24 9.00 -16.44
CA ILE A 45 0.76 7.63 -16.13
C ILE A 45 0.05 6.99 -17.35
N GLU A 46 -0.64 7.75 -18.17
CA GLU A 46 -1.36 7.21 -19.34
C GLU A 46 -0.40 6.60 -20.37
N THR A 47 0.76 7.22 -20.57
CA THR A 47 1.74 6.79 -21.58
C THR A 47 2.83 5.87 -21.05
N ASN A 48 3.04 5.83 -19.72
CA ASN A 48 4.10 5.05 -19.09
C ASN A 48 3.59 4.06 -18.03
N LYS A 49 2.34 3.63 -18.14
CA LYS A 49 1.59 2.91 -17.11
C LYS A 49 2.37 1.72 -16.54
N ILE A 50 2.83 0.78 -17.38
CA ILE A 50 3.48 -0.45 -16.93
C ILE A 50 4.75 -0.12 -16.12
N SER A 51 5.63 0.72 -16.65
CA SER A 51 6.90 1.05 -15.99
C SER A 51 6.72 1.80 -14.67
N LEU A 52 5.64 2.60 -14.55
CA LEU A 52 5.32 3.32 -13.33
C LEU A 52 4.68 2.42 -12.29
N LEU A 53 3.72 1.57 -12.68
CA LEU A 53 3.05 0.65 -11.76
C LEU A 53 4.00 -0.35 -11.12
N HIS A 54 5.08 -0.77 -11.79
CA HIS A 54 6.13 -1.59 -11.19
C HIS A 54 6.82 -0.93 -9.99
N LYS A 55 6.81 0.41 -9.92
CA LYS A 55 7.41 1.21 -8.84
C LYS A 55 6.38 1.73 -7.84
N MET A 56 5.14 1.32 -7.99
CA MET A 56 4.03 1.75 -7.15
C MET A 56 3.33 0.54 -6.54
N ASN A 57 2.63 0.77 -5.45
CA ASN A 57 1.68 -0.20 -4.93
C ASN A 57 0.57 0.51 -4.16
N PHE A 58 -0.50 -0.22 -3.84
CA PHE A 58 -1.59 0.36 -3.10
C PHE A 58 -2.25 -0.63 -2.14
N ILE A 59 -2.87 -0.09 -1.10
CA ILE A 59 -3.73 -0.79 -0.15
C ILE A 59 -5.10 -0.14 -0.20
N SER A 60 -6.13 -0.96 -0.18
CA SER A 60 -7.52 -0.51 -0.02
C SER A 60 -8.28 -1.61 0.74
N PRO A 61 -9.22 -1.26 1.61
CA PRO A 61 -10.06 -2.23 2.32
C PRO A 61 -10.94 -3.05 1.39
N TYR A 62 -11.11 -2.60 0.15
CA TYR A 62 -11.91 -3.29 -0.88
C TYR A 62 -11.12 -4.32 -1.69
N VAL A 63 -9.80 -4.41 -1.51
CA VAL A 63 -8.95 -5.35 -2.25
C VAL A 63 -8.44 -6.42 -1.29
N GLU A 64 -9.10 -7.54 -1.33
CA GLU A 64 -8.74 -8.68 -0.50
C GLU A 64 -7.68 -9.58 -1.16
N LEU A 65 -6.84 -10.18 -0.32
CA LEU A 65 -5.94 -11.25 -0.74
C LEU A 65 -6.70 -12.56 -0.96
N PRO A 66 -6.25 -13.44 -1.86
CA PRO A 66 -6.80 -14.79 -2.01
C PRO A 66 -6.91 -15.54 -0.68
N LYS A 67 -8.14 -15.73 -0.21
CA LYS A 67 -8.44 -16.25 1.14
C LYS A 67 -8.02 -17.70 1.34
N LYS A 68 -7.98 -18.50 0.27
CA LYS A 68 -7.65 -19.94 0.31
C LYS A 68 -6.13 -20.22 0.32
N LEU A 69 -5.32 -19.22 0.03
CA LEU A 69 -3.87 -19.35 0.03
C LEU A 69 -3.30 -19.07 1.42
N LYS A 70 -2.16 -19.70 1.73
CA LYS A 70 -1.35 -19.33 2.87
C LYS A 70 -0.76 -17.92 2.68
N VAL A 71 -0.45 -17.25 3.78
CA VAL A 71 0.21 -15.92 3.74
C VAL A 71 1.46 -15.96 2.87
N LYS A 72 2.36 -16.93 3.11
CA LYS A 72 3.59 -17.09 2.31
C LYS A 72 3.28 -17.25 0.82
N GLN A 73 2.28 -18.06 0.47
CA GLN A 73 1.88 -18.26 -0.93
C GLN A 73 1.41 -16.96 -1.59
N ASN A 74 0.59 -16.18 -0.87
CA ASN A 74 0.15 -14.87 -1.35
C ASN A 74 1.34 -13.96 -1.62
N LEU A 75 2.29 -13.83 -0.69
CA LEU A 75 3.47 -12.99 -0.87
C LEU A 75 4.35 -13.47 -2.03
N ILE A 76 4.49 -14.78 -2.23
CA ILE A 76 5.22 -15.35 -3.37
C ILE A 76 4.54 -14.99 -4.70
N VAL A 77 3.22 -15.12 -4.80
CA VAL A 77 2.47 -14.79 -6.02
C VAL A 77 2.70 -13.32 -6.40
N TYR A 78 2.49 -12.41 -5.45
CA TYR A 78 2.68 -10.97 -5.73
C TYR A 78 4.15 -10.63 -5.99
N GLY A 79 5.09 -11.21 -5.26
CA GLY A 79 6.51 -11.00 -5.52
C GLY A 79 6.94 -11.44 -6.92
N LYS A 80 6.41 -12.57 -7.42
CA LYS A 80 6.65 -13.03 -8.79
C LYS A 80 6.00 -12.13 -9.83
N LEU A 81 4.78 -11.61 -9.59
CA LEU A 81 4.11 -10.67 -10.49
C LEU A 81 4.90 -9.37 -10.68
N TYR A 82 5.63 -8.94 -9.66
CA TYR A 82 6.49 -7.75 -9.71
C TYR A 82 7.95 -8.06 -10.09
N ASN A 83 8.28 -9.33 -10.40
CA ASN A 83 9.66 -9.78 -10.67
C ASN A 83 10.65 -9.39 -9.57
N VAL A 84 10.26 -9.58 -8.30
CA VAL A 84 11.10 -9.22 -7.15
C VAL A 84 12.31 -10.16 -7.09
N GLU A 85 13.50 -9.59 -7.18
CA GLU A 85 14.76 -10.29 -6.97
C GLU A 85 14.92 -10.69 -5.50
N ASN A 86 15.56 -11.83 -5.25
CA ASN A 86 15.77 -12.35 -3.88
C ASN A 86 14.49 -12.38 -3.04
N LEU A 87 13.38 -12.82 -3.65
CA LEU A 87 12.03 -12.77 -3.09
C LEU A 87 11.93 -13.39 -1.70
N GLU A 88 12.63 -14.49 -1.43
CA GLU A 88 12.60 -15.13 -0.11
C GLU A 88 13.18 -14.22 0.98
N ASN A 89 14.30 -13.57 0.72
CA ASN A 89 14.89 -12.60 1.64
C ASN A 89 13.94 -11.40 1.86
N ARG A 90 13.26 -10.97 0.80
CA ARG A 90 12.28 -9.89 0.89
C ARG A 90 11.07 -10.27 1.75
N ILE A 91 10.54 -11.49 1.58
CA ILE A 91 9.44 -12.01 2.40
C ILE A 91 9.88 -12.10 3.86
N ASN A 92 11.05 -12.65 4.15
CA ASN A 92 11.58 -12.77 5.51
C ASN A 92 11.72 -11.40 6.19
N TYR A 93 12.32 -10.42 5.49
CA TYR A 93 12.45 -9.04 5.97
C TYR A 93 11.08 -8.43 6.33
N LEU A 94 10.11 -8.50 5.41
CA LEU A 94 8.77 -7.94 5.65
C LEU A 94 8.02 -8.71 6.76
N SER A 95 8.21 -10.01 6.84
CA SER A 95 7.57 -10.84 7.87
C SER A 95 8.09 -10.52 9.26
N GLU A 96 9.38 -10.28 9.41
CA GLU A 96 9.97 -9.84 10.66
C GLU A 96 9.46 -8.44 11.04
N LYS A 97 9.57 -7.48 10.12
CA LYS A 97 9.17 -6.09 10.35
C LYS A 97 7.69 -5.91 10.68
N LEU A 98 6.81 -6.72 10.07
CA LEU A 98 5.36 -6.66 10.23
C LEU A 98 4.80 -7.73 11.19
N ARG A 99 5.68 -8.44 11.91
CA ARG A 99 5.30 -9.49 12.88
C ARG A 99 4.39 -10.55 12.25
N LEU A 100 4.82 -11.11 11.09
CA LEU A 100 4.08 -12.09 10.32
C LEU A 100 4.73 -13.49 10.35
N SER A 101 5.88 -13.67 10.99
CA SER A 101 6.65 -14.91 10.95
C SER A 101 5.82 -16.12 11.34
N ASP A 102 5.02 -16.01 12.41
CA ASP A 102 4.13 -17.07 12.90
C ASP A 102 2.86 -17.26 12.05
N LEU A 103 2.62 -16.37 11.09
CA LEU A 103 1.44 -16.37 10.23
C LEU A 103 1.71 -16.91 8.84
N LEU A 104 2.97 -17.04 8.43
CA LEU A 104 3.35 -17.40 7.05
C LEU A 104 2.68 -18.67 6.54
N GLU A 105 2.51 -19.66 7.41
CA GLU A 105 1.90 -20.96 7.08
C GLU A 105 0.39 -21.00 7.30
N LYS A 106 -0.22 -19.95 7.88
CA LYS A 106 -1.67 -19.86 8.09
C LYS A 106 -2.41 -19.51 6.80
N ILE A 107 -3.62 -20.02 6.68
CA ILE A 107 -4.56 -19.67 5.61
C ILE A 107 -5.00 -18.21 5.78
N THR A 108 -4.87 -17.40 4.75
CA THR A 108 -5.15 -15.94 4.82
C THR A 108 -6.59 -15.65 5.24
N GLY A 109 -7.54 -16.49 4.86
CA GLY A 109 -8.95 -16.34 5.25
C GLY A 109 -9.21 -16.44 6.75
N GLU A 110 -8.37 -17.16 7.49
CA GLU A 110 -8.51 -17.44 8.94
C GLU A 110 -7.89 -16.36 9.83
N LEU A 111 -7.23 -15.37 9.24
CA LEU A 111 -6.58 -14.29 9.97
C LEU A 111 -7.60 -13.29 10.53
N SER A 112 -7.26 -12.68 11.68
CA SER A 112 -7.99 -11.52 12.19
C SER A 112 -7.87 -10.29 11.25
N SER A 113 -8.71 -9.28 11.45
CA SER A 113 -8.66 -8.03 10.65
C SER A 113 -7.28 -7.36 10.73
N GLY A 114 -6.71 -7.20 11.91
CA GLY A 114 -5.38 -6.63 12.10
C GLY A 114 -4.27 -7.48 11.47
N GLN A 115 -4.36 -8.82 11.56
CA GLN A 115 -3.43 -9.71 10.87
C GLN A 115 -3.53 -9.58 9.35
N LYS A 116 -4.75 -9.55 8.79
CA LYS A 116 -4.99 -9.34 7.35
C LYS A 116 -4.45 -8.01 6.88
N ASN A 117 -4.63 -6.95 7.66
CA ASN A 117 -4.08 -5.63 7.34
C ASN A 117 -2.55 -5.66 7.23
N ARG A 118 -1.86 -6.25 8.21
CA ARG A 118 -0.39 -6.41 8.18
C ARG A 118 0.09 -7.24 6.98
N VAL A 119 -0.63 -8.28 6.61
CA VAL A 119 -0.32 -9.07 5.39
C VAL A 119 -0.55 -8.25 4.12
N SER A 120 -1.62 -7.46 4.06
CA SER A 120 -1.89 -6.54 2.95
C SER A 120 -0.80 -5.49 2.81
N LEU A 121 -0.30 -4.98 3.95
CA LEU A 121 0.84 -4.07 3.97
C LEU A 121 2.12 -4.75 3.46
N ALA A 122 2.42 -5.98 3.90
CA ALA A 122 3.55 -6.75 3.37
C ALA A 122 3.45 -6.94 1.86
N LYS A 123 2.28 -7.28 1.35
CA LYS A 123 2.00 -7.41 -0.09
C LYS A 123 2.25 -6.08 -0.82
N ALA A 124 1.78 -4.96 -0.26
CA ALA A 124 1.97 -3.66 -0.89
C ALA A 124 3.42 -3.16 -0.87
N LEU A 125 4.24 -3.70 0.01
CA LEU A 125 5.66 -3.36 0.11
C LEU A 125 6.57 -4.39 -0.59
N ILE A 126 6.01 -5.46 -1.15
CA ILE A 126 6.81 -6.60 -1.66
C ILE A 126 7.79 -6.18 -2.78
N ASN A 127 7.36 -5.27 -3.65
CA ASN A 127 8.14 -4.76 -4.78
C ASN A 127 9.03 -3.55 -4.45
N ASP A 128 9.21 -3.21 -3.18
CA ASP A 128 9.96 -2.02 -2.71
C ASP A 128 9.53 -0.72 -3.44
N PRO A 129 8.23 -0.36 -3.36
CA PRO A 129 7.68 0.71 -4.17
C PRO A 129 8.32 2.06 -3.83
N LYS A 130 8.37 2.96 -4.81
CA LYS A 130 8.74 4.37 -4.61
C LYS A 130 7.54 5.26 -4.28
N VAL A 131 6.36 4.82 -4.69
CA VAL A 131 5.09 5.49 -4.38
C VAL A 131 4.13 4.47 -3.78
N LEU A 132 3.65 4.76 -2.59
CA LEU A 132 2.68 3.93 -1.88
C LEU A 132 1.37 4.70 -1.71
N LEU A 133 0.27 4.11 -2.16
CA LEU A 133 -1.06 4.68 -2.05
C LEU A 133 -1.85 3.88 -1.00
N LEU A 134 -2.39 4.57 -0.01
CA LEU A 134 -3.10 3.96 1.11
C LEU A 134 -4.51 4.55 1.15
N ASP A 135 -5.51 3.69 0.95
CA ASP A 135 -6.93 4.06 1.08
C ASP A 135 -7.46 3.46 2.39
N GLU A 136 -7.71 4.32 3.38
CA GLU A 136 -8.20 3.94 4.71
C GLU A 136 -7.38 2.80 5.38
N PRO A 137 -6.04 2.92 5.48
CA PRO A 137 -5.17 1.80 5.84
C PRO A 137 -5.34 1.31 7.27
N THR A 138 -5.90 2.12 8.17
CA THR A 138 -6.15 1.78 9.58
C THR A 138 -7.64 1.67 9.90
N ALA A 139 -8.52 1.83 8.91
CA ALA A 139 -9.95 1.67 9.10
C ALA A 139 -10.29 0.29 9.66
N SER A 140 -11.11 0.23 10.68
CA SER A 140 -11.53 -1.01 11.35
C SER A 140 -10.41 -1.77 12.11
N LEU A 141 -9.28 -1.10 12.39
CA LEU A 141 -8.25 -1.64 13.27
C LEU A 141 -8.48 -1.16 14.71
N ASP A 142 -8.08 -1.99 15.65
CA ASP A 142 -7.95 -1.56 17.04
C ASP A 142 -6.84 -0.50 17.17
N PRO A 143 -6.88 0.36 18.21
CA PRO A 143 -5.92 1.45 18.36
C PRO A 143 -4.46 1.00 18.37
N GLU A 144 -4.14 -0.12 19.02
CA GLU A 144 -2.77 -0.65 19.10
C GLU A 144 -2.24 -1.07 17.74
N THR A 145 -3.05 -1.79 16.96
CA THR A 145 -2.68 -2.19 15.58
C THR A 145 -2.56 -0.95 14.68
N GLY A 146 -3.45 0.03 14.82
CA GLY A 146 -3.39 1.29 14.09
C GLY A 146 -2.10 2.06 14.36
N ASP A 147 -1.71 2.20 15.63
CA ASP A 147 -0.46 2.86 16.04
C ASP A 147 0.77 2.11 15.50
N PHE A 148 0.75 0.79 15.56
CA PHE A 148 1.81 -0.04 14.98
C PHE A 148 1.97 0.23 13.48
N VAL A 149 0.88 0.25 12.73
CA VAL A 149 0.91 0.48 11.28
C VAL A 149 1.43 1.89 10.95
N ARG A 150 0.98 2.93 11.67
CA ARG A 150 1.47 4.31 11.49
C ARG A 150 2.98 4.41 11.76
N THR A 151 3.42 3.95 12.91
CA THR A 151 4.85 3.96 13.30
C THR A 151 5.70 3.18 12.31
N PHE A 152 5.22 2.04 11.85
CA PHE A 152 5.90 1.25 10.83
C PHE A 152 6.05 2.03 9.52
N LEU A 153 4.97 2.65 9.01
CA LEU A 153 4.99 3.42 7.76
C LEU A 153 5.93 4.62 7.82
N GLU A 154 5.96 5.34 8.93
CA GLU A 154 6.89 6.45 9.15
C GLU A 154 8.36 6.00 9.11
N ASN A 155 8.67 4.91 9.79
CA ASN A 155 10.02 4.35 9.82
C ASN A 155 10.43 3.82 8.45
N TYR A 156 9.53 3.09 7.79
CA TYR A 156 9.76 2.55 6.46
C TYR A 156 9.96 3.67 5.41
N LYS A 157 9.17 4.75 5.49
CA LYS A 157 9.35 5.94 4.64
C LYS A 157 10.75 6.53 4.79
N LYS A 158 11.22 6.71 6.05
CA LYS A 158 12.56 7.26 6.33
C LYS A 158 13.67 6.35 5.81
N GLU A 159 13.52 5.03 6.01
CA GLU A 159 14.51 4.02 5.60
C GLU A 159 14.59 3.89 4.07
N ARG A 160 13.45 3.86 3.38
CA ARG A 160 13.36 3.54 1.94
C ARG A 160 13.16 4.75 1.04
N LYS A 161 12.99 5.95 1.61
CA LYS A 161 12.74 7.20 0.88
C LYS A 161 11.58 7.07 -0.11
N ILE A 162 10.43 6.59 0.39
CA ILE A 162 9.19 6.45 -0.39
C ILE A 162 8.30 7.67 -0.21
N SER A 163 7.51 7.99 -1.23
CA SER A 163 6.41 8.97 -1.12
C SER A 163 5.10 8.23 -0.86
N VAL A 164 4.30 8.75 0.06
CA VAL A 164 3.05 8.12 0.49
C VAL A 164 1.88 9.07 0.30
N LEU A 165 0.83 8.61 -0.37
CA LEU A 165 -0.48 9.25 -0.35
C LEU A 165 -1.41 8.44 0.54
N LEU A 166 -1.89 9.07 1.61
CA LEU A 166 -2.83 8.49 2.56
C LEU A 166 -4.21 9.12 2.35
N ALA A 167 -5.19 8.36 1.92
CA ALA A 167 -6.58 8.79 1.89
C ALA A 167 -7.30 8.32 3.16
N SER A 168 -7.92 9.24 3.88
CA SER A 168 -8.69 8.92 5.08
C SER A 168 -9.87 9.88 5.28
N HIS A 169 -10.86 9.44 6.04
CA HIS A 169 -11.91 10.28 6.58
C HIS A 169 -11.63 10.67 8.04
N ASN A 170 -10.61 10.12 8.66
CA ASN A 170 -10.21 10.37 10.04
C ASN A 170 -8.97 11.26 10.09
N MET A 171 -9.07 12.43 10.74
CA MET A 171 -7.97 13.38 10.88
C MET A 171 -6.82 12.86 11.74
N ASP A 172 -7.09 11.94 12.67
CA ASP A 172 -6.05 11.38 13.55
C ASP A 172 -5.10 10.40 12.83
N GLU A 173 -5.47 9.98 11.62
CA GLU A 173 -4.58 9.14 10.77
C GLU A 173 -3.49 9.95 10.04
N VAL A 174 -3.59 11.27 10.02
CA VAL A 174 -2.72 12.15 9.23
C VAL A 174 -1.83 13.03 10.12
N LYS A 175 -2.06 12.99 11.42
CA LYS A 175 -1.17 13.64 12.41
C LYS A 175 0.02 12.75 12.71
#